data_2d1d4f8258b86eadd9513c80c86efe4a
#
_entry.id   2d1d4f8258b86eadd9513c80c86efe4a
#
_cell.length_a   1.000
_cell.length_b   1.000
_cell.length_c   1.000
_cell.angle_alpha   90.00
_cell.angle_beta   90.00
_cell.angle_gamma   90.00
#
_symmetry.space_group_name_H-M   'P 1'
#
loop_
_entity.id
_entity.type
_entity.pdbx_description
1 polymer ?
#
loop_
_entity_poly.entity_id
_entity_poly.type
_entity_poly.pdbx_seq_one_letter_code
_entity_poly.pdbx_strand_id
1 'polypeptide(L)'
;MKILSLHCDYIKFKPLKKALKEPEELDESRKKEITVKEPLVIFTAVEKIDEQNPKLIEEYIKNIEDIAKQVNCENIVLYPYAHLSPSLSKPKFALETLEKADKELSKNKKYKITRAPFGYYKEFELKCKGHPLSELSRSIGEQTAEEKSSKLFISAIRVAAPISPIPGTDIKISMSRLCFP
;
A
#
# COMPACT_ATOMS: atom_id res chain seq x y z
N MET A 1 -2.08 1.21 6.40
CA MET A 1 -2.65 1.69 5.10
C MET A 1 -3.29 0.53 4.37
N LYS A 2 -4.44 0.74 3.78
CA LYS A 2 -5.13 -0.26 2.94
C LYS A 2 -5.07 0.16 1.48
N ILE A 3 -4.74 -0.77 0.61
CA ILE A 3 -4.79 -0.55 -0.84
C ILE A 3 -5.60 -1.64 -1.53
N LEU A 4 -6.32 -1.24 -2.57
CA LEU A 4 -6.91 -2.12 -3.57
C LEU A 4 -6.36 -1.67 -4.93
N SER A 5 -5.60 -2.53 -5.57
CA SER A 5 -5.07 -2.29 -6.91
C SER A 5 -5.94 -2.98 -7.96
N LEU A 6 -6.30 -2.24 -9.00
CA LEU A 6 -7.06 -2.73 -10.13
C LEU A 6 -6.31 -2.45 -11.42
N HIS A 7 -6.00 -3.48 -12.21
CA HIS A 7 -5.45 -3.32 -13.55
C HIS A 7 -6.60 -3.22 -14.56
N CYS A 8 -6.73 -2.07 -15.19
CA CYS A 8 -7.90 -1.72 -15.97
C CYS A 8 -7.57 -1.47 -17.45
N ASP A 9 -8.59 -1.58 -18.33
CA ASP A 9 -8.53 -1.09 -19.71
C ASP A 9 -8.57 0.44 -19.71
N TYR A 10 -9.35 1.02 -18.79
CA TYR A 10 -9.40 2.47 -18.58
C TYR A 10 -10.00 2.80 -17.21
N ILE A 11 -9.73 4.01 -16.76
CA ILE A 11 -10.51 4.70 -15.74
C ILE A 11 -10.82 6.11 -16.21
N LYS A 12 -12.07 6.56 -15.97
CA LYS A 12 -12.48 7.96 -16.07
C LYS A 12 -12.90 8.42 -14.70
N PHE A 13 -12.56 9.63 -14.32
CA PHE A 13 -13.04 10.22 -13.07
C PHE A 13 -13.13 11.74 -13.18
N LYS A 14 -14.07 12.31 -12.43
CA LYS A 14 -14.30 13.74 -12.37
C LYS A 14 -14.63 14.16 -10.94
N PRO A 15 -13.97 15.19 -10.38
CA PRO A 15 -14.38 15.76 -9.11
C PRO A 15 -15.74 16.47 -9.26
N LEU A 16 -16.63 16.30 -8.28
CA LEU A 16 -17.93 16.94 -8.24
C LEU A 16 -17.91 18.06 -7.20
N LYS A 17 -18.34 17.77 -6.00
CA LYS A 17 -18.42 18.74 -4.89
C LYS A 17 -17.36 18.42 -3.82
N LYS A 18 -17.01 19.42 -3.03
CA LYS A 18 -16.13 19.27 -1.86
C LYS A 18 -16.72 18.26 -0.88
N ALA A 19 -15.92 17.29 -0.46
CA ALA A 19 -16.24 16.31 0.58
C ALA A 19 -15.65 16.71 1.94
N LEU A 20 -14.56 17.49 1.93
CA LEU A 20 -13.90 18.04 3.12
C LEU A 20 -14.09 19.56 3.18
N LYS A 21 -13.96 20.14 4.38
CA LYS A 21 -13.97 21.60 4.57
C LYS A 21 -12.78 22.24 3.85
N GLU A 22 -11.63 21.62 3.95
CA GLU A 22 -10.37 22.04 3.34
C GLU A 22 -9.86 20.94 2.39
N PRO A 23 -10.41 20.84 1.17
CA PRO A 23 -9.92 19.89 0.17
C PRO A 23 -8.63 20.42 -0.47
N GLU A 24 -7.97 19.56 -1.22
CA GLU A 24 -6.87 19.95 -2.10
C GLU A 24 -7.31 21.06 -3.07
N GLU A 25 -6.44 22.06 -3.30
CA GLU A 25 -6.67 23.05 -4.35
C GLU A 25 -6.43 22.43 -5.73
N LEU A 26 -7.35 22.65 -6.64
CA LEU A 26 -7.29 22.08 -8.00
C LEU A 26 -7.15 23.21 -9.02
N ASP A 27 -6.22 23.02 -9.94
CA ASP A 27 -6.17 23.80 -11.17
C ASP A 27 -7.35 23.45 -12.12
N GLU A 28 -7.56 24.24 -13.14
CA GLU A 28 -8.69 24.08 -14.07
C GLU A 28 -8.65 22.77 -14.85
N SER A 29 -7.47 22.19 -15.05
CA SER A 29 -7.31 20.91 -15.75
C SER A 29 -7.81 19.75 -14.90
N ARG A 30 -7.55 19.78 -13.59
CA ARG A 30 -7.92 18.74 -12.63
C ARG A 30 -9.38 18.82 -12.17
N LYS A 31 -10.09 19.89 -12.51
CA LYS A 31 -11.55 20.03 -12.29
C LYS A 31 -12.36 19.33 -13.38
N LYS A 32 -11.75 19.03 -14.52
CA LYS A 32 -12.39 18.35 -15.64
C LYS A 32 -12.34 16.83 -15.48
N GLU A 33 -13.09 16.14 -16.33
CA GLU A 33 -12.99 14.70 -16.45
C GLU A 33 -11.61 14.30 -16.96
N ILE A 34 -10.99 13.35 -16.26
CA ILE A 34 -9.70 12.77 -16.62
C ILE A 34 -9.92 11.33 -17.03
N THR A 35 -9.39 10.96 -18.20
CA THR A 35 -9.38 9.57 -18.68
C THR A 35 -7.95 9.07 -18.74
N VAL A 36 -7.68 7.92 -18.11
CA VAL A 36 -6.40 7.22 -18.19
C VAL A 36 -6.64 5.84 -18.81
N LYS A 37 -5.90 5.53 -19.86
CA LYS A 37 -5.95 4.24 -20.55
C LYS A 37 -4.91 3.29 -19.99
N GLU A 38 -5.26 2.00 -19.96
CA GLU A 38 -4.39 0.91 -19.48
C GLU A 38 -3.75 1.20 -18.10
N PRO A 39 -4.50 1.69 -17.08
CA PRO A 39 -3.92 2.04 -15.80
C PRO A 39 -3.89 0.86 -14.83
N LEU A 40 -2.88 0.90 -13.94
CA LEU A 40 -2.96 0.28 -12.63
C LEU A 40 -3.52 1.32 -11.66
N VAL A 41 -4.77 1.14 -11.25
CA VAL A 41 -5.45 2.04 -10.31
C VAL A 41 -5.19 1.57 -8.88
N ILE A 42 -4.63 2.43 -8.05
CA ILE A 42 -4.34 2.17 -6.65
C ILE A 42 -5.34 2.94 -5.78
N PHE A 43 -6.45 2.30 -5.43
CA PHE A 43 -7.36 2.83 -4.42
C PHE A 43 -6.68 2.76 -3.05
N THR A 44 -6.59 3.88 -2.35
CA THR A 44 -5.78 4.00 -1.14
C THR A 44 -6.56 4.64 0.00
N ALA A 45 -6.60 3.97 1.15
CA ALA A 45 -7.02 4.54 2.42
C ALA A 45 -5.81 4.63 3.37
N VAL A 46 -5.43 5.83 3.74
CA VAL A 46 -4.41 6.09 4.76
C VAL A 46 -5.06 6.00 6.13
N GLU A 47 -4.54 5.16 6.99
CA GLU A 47 -5.12 4.85 8.30
C GLU A 47 -4.44 5.63 9.43
N LYS A 48 -5.11 5.76 10.57
CA LYS A 48 -4.58 6.48 11.74
C LYS A 48 -3.26 5.89 12.25
N ILE A 49 -3.08 4.57 12.16
CA ILE A 49 -1.84 3.90 12.58
C ILE A 49 -0.65 4.26 11.70
N ASP A 50 -0.90 4.64 10.45
CA ASP A 50 0.14 5.00 9.49
C ASP A 50 0.91 6.29 9.88
N GLU A 51 0.28 7.16 10.69
CA GLU A 51 0.92 8.38 11.20
C GLU A 51 2.17 8.08 12.04
N GLN A 52 2.32 6.85 12.52
CA GLN A 52 3.45 6.39 13.34
C GLN A 52 4.47 5.55 12.55
N ASN A 53 4.24 5.28 11.26
CA ASN A 53 5.12 4.46 10.44
C ASN A 53 6.11 5.32 9.63
N PRO A 54 7.39 5.42 10.03
CA PRO A 54 8.38 6.22 9.32
C PRO A 54 8.73 5.65 7.93
N LYS A 55 8.44 4.39 7.66
CA LYS A 55 8.70 3.70 6.39
C LYS A 55 7.49 3.64 5.47
N LEU A 56 6.37 4.24 5.86
CA LEU A 56 5.11 4.15 5.13
C LEU A 56 5.25 4.42 3.63
N ILE A 57 5.92 5.52 3.27
CA ILE A 57 6.08 5.92 1.87
C ILE A 57 6.92 4.91 1.10
N GLU A 58 8.03 4.46 1.66
CA GLU A 58 8.91 3.46 1.05
C GLU A 58 8.17 2.14 0.79
N GLU A 59 7.44 1.65 1.81
CA GLU A 59 6.65 0.43 1.72
C GLU A 59 5.52 0.55 0.70
N TYR A 60 4.85 1.71 0.67
CA TYR A 60 3.78 1.99 -0.28
C TYR A 60 4.28 1.97 -1.73
N ILE A 61 5.36 2.70 -2.00
CA ILE A 61 5.99 2.75 -3.33
C ILE A 61 6.45 1.37 -3.76
N LYS A 62 7.15 0.63 -2.89
CA LYS A 62 7.61 -0.73 -3.18
C LYS A 62 6.46 -1.66 -3.56
N ASN A 63 5.33 -1.58 -2.86
CA ASN A 63 4.14 -2.37 -3.18
C ASN A 63 3.56 -2.00 -4.54
N ILE A 64 3.46 -0.70 -4.87
CA ILE A 64 2.96 -0.23 -6.16
C ILE A 64 3.87 -0.71 -7.30
N GLU A 65 5.18 -0.52 -7.17
CA GLU A 65 6.16 -0.93 -8.18
C GLU A 65 6.19 -2.45 -8.40
N ASP A 66 6.05 -3.22 -7.31
CA ASP A 66 5.97 -4.68 -7.37
C ASP A 66 4.75 -5.11 -8.21
N ILE A 67 3.56 -4.58 -7.92
CA ILE A 67 2.35 -4.88 -8.67
C ILE A 67 2.48 -4.40 -10.13
N ALA A 68 2.96 -3.17 -10.36
CA ALA A 68 3.12 -2.61 -11.69
C ALA A 68 4.06 -3.45 -12.58
N LYS A 69 5.14 -4.00 -11.99
CA LYS A 69 6.03 -4.94 -12.67
C LYS A 69 5.34 -6.25 -13.03
N GLN A 70 4.57 -6.83 -12.09
CA GLN A 70 3.87 -8.10 -12.30
C GLN A 70 2.82 -8.01 -13.41
N VAL A 71 2.11 -6.89 -13.52
CA VAL A 71 1.09 -6.68 -14.55
C VAL A 71 1.61 -5.96 -15.80
N ASN A 72 2.92 -5.64 -15.83
CA ASN A 72 3.60 -4.91 -16.89
C ASN A 72 2.89 -3.59 -17.26
N CYS A 73 2.55 -2.79 -16.25
CA CYS A 73 1.83 -1.53 -16.40
C CYS A 73 2.72 -0.33 -16.06
N GLU A 74 2.66 0.71 -16.90
CA GLU A 74 3.43 1.95 -16.71
C GLU A 74 2.56 3.15 -16.29
N ASN A 75 1.24 3.09 -16.58
CA ASN A 75 0.29 4.13 -16.18
C ASN A 75 -0.27 3.83 -14.79
N ILE A 76 0.06 4.63 -13.80
CA ILE A 76 -0.38 4.43 -12.40
C ILE A 76 -1.32 5.56 -12.01
N VAL A 77 -2.49 5.19 -11.46
CA VAL A 77 -3.46 6.15 -10.92
C VAL A 77 -3.51 6.00 -9.40
N LEU A 78 -3.03 7.00 -8.66
CA LEU A 78 -3.20 7.08 -7.21
C LEU A 78 -4.58 7.65 -6.91
N TYR A 79 -5.47 6.83 -6.36
CA TYR A 79 -6.86 7.20 -6.11
C TYR A 79 -7.18 7.19 -4.61
N PRO A 80 -7.32 8.36 -3.96
CA PRO A 80 -7.73 8.42 -2.55
C PRO A 80 -9.14 7.87 -2.39
N TYR A 81 -9.29 6.82 -1.56
CA TYR A 81 -10.54 6.09 -1.39
C TYR A 81 -10.76 5.69 0.07
N ALA A 82 -11.46 6.55 0.80
CA ALA A 82 -11.69 6.42 2.24
C ALA A 82 -12.48 5.16 2.64
N HIS A 83 -13.30 4.61 1.74
CA HIS A 83 -14.19 3.49 2.04
C HIS A 83 -13.47 2.14 2.27
N LEU A 84 -12.15 2.05 2.03
CA LEU A 84 -11.37 0.84 2.31
C LEU A 84 -11.09 0.64 3.81
N SER A 85 -11.24 1.66 4.64
CA SER A 85 -10.96 1.56 6.08
C SER A 85 -11.92 2.39 6.92
N PRO A 86 -12.36 1.87 8.08
CA PRO A 86 -13.13 2.65 9.06
C PRO A 86 -12.23 3.54 9.94
N SER A 87 -10.91 3.36 9.94
CA SER A 87 -9.96 4.05 10.82
C SER A 87 -9.02 4.95 10.03
N LEU A 88 -9.54 6.05 9.50
CA LEU A 88 -8.79 6.97 8.66
C LEU A 88 -7.84 7.87 9.47
N SER A 89 -6.70 8.22 8.86
CA SER A 89 -5.78 9.25 9.34
C SER A 89 -6.37 10.64 9.21
N LYS A 90 -5.68 11.64 9.76
CA LYS A 90 -6.03 13.04 9.52
C LYS A 90 -5.96 13.36 8.02
N PRO A 91 -6.91 14.13 7.47
CA PRO A 91 -6.94 14.44 6.03
C PRO A 91 -5.65 15.05 5.50
N LYS A 92 -5.03 15.95 6.28
CA LYS A 92 -3.75 16.59 5.92
C LYS A 92 -2.63 15.55 5.76
N PHE A 93 -2.52 14.61 6.71
CA PHE A 93 -1.51 13.54 6.64
C PHE A 93 -1.75 12.64 5.42
N ALA A 94 -3.00 12.28 5.13
CA ALA A 94 -3.34 11.46 3.97
C ALA A 94 -2.99 12.17 2.65
N LEU A 95 -3.29 13.45 2.53
CA LEU A 95 -2.93 14.24 1.36
C LEU A 95 -1.41 14.31 1.17
N GLU A 96 -0.66 14.69 2.21
CA GLU A 96 0.80 14.75 2.18
C GLU A 96 1.44 13.40 1.82
N THR A 97 0.86 12.30 2.32
CA THR A 97 1.31 10.94 1.99
C THR A 97 1.18 10.64 0.50
N LEU A 98 0.01 10.95 -0.08
CA LEU A 98 -0.24 10.72 -1.51
C LEU A 98 0.60 11.65 -2.39
N GLU A 99 0.83 12.89 -1.97
CA GLU A 99 1.71 13.84 -2.70
C GLU A 99 3.17 13.39 -2.68
N LYS A 100 3.66 12.91 -1.54
CA LYS A 100 5.01 12.36 -1.44
C LYS A 100 5.16 11.12 -2.32
N ALA A 101 4.18 10.22 -2.30
CA ALA A 101 4.19 9.03 -3.14
C ALA A 101 4.18 9.38 -4.64
N ASP A 102 3.35 10.35 -5.06
CA ASP A 102 3.32 10.87 -6.43
C ASP A 102 4.70 11.40 -6.85
N LYS A 103 5.30 12.27 -6.04
CA LYS A 103 6.64 12.84 -6.30
C LYS A 103 7.73 11.78 -6.41
N GLU A 104 7.73 10.80 -5.51
CA GLU A 104 8.75 9.73 -5.52
C GLU A 104 8.58 8.79 -6.71
N LEU A 105 7.35 8.34 -7.00
CA LEU A 105 7.07 7.48 -8.16
C LEU A 105 7.39 8.20 -9.48
N SER A 106 7.13 9.50 -9.59
CA SER A 106 7.41 10.32 -10.77
C SER A 106 8.90 10.51 -11.07
N LYS A 107 9.80 10.24 -10.11
CA LYS A 107 11.27 10.21 -10.36
C LYS A 107 11.67 9.07 -11.28
N ASN A 108 10.92 7.97 -11.25
CA ASN A 108 11.12 6.84 -12.14
C ASN A 108 10.42 7.12 -13.47
N LYS A 109 11.19 7.54 -14.48
CA LYS A 109 10.69 7.90 -15.81
C LYS A 109 9.93 6.77 -16.54
N LYS A 110 9.98 5.55 -16.01
CA LYS A 110 9.20 4.43 -16.52
C LYS A 110 7.70 4.62 -16.27
N TYR A 111 7.33 5.27 -15.15
CA TYR A 111 5.94 5.37 -14.74
C TYR A 111 5.35 6.73 -15.08
N LYS A 112 4.13 6.71 -15.60
CA LYS A 112 3.30 7.90 -15.77
C LYS A 112 2.26 7.94 -14.64
N ILE A 113 2.43 8.88 -13.72
CA ILE A 113 1.59 8.97 -12.53
C ILE A 113 0.46 9.96 -12.76
N THR A 114 -0.74 9.58 -12.36
CA THR A 114 -1.91 10.46 -12.30
C THR A 114 -2.51 10.35 -10.91
N ARG A 115 -2.65 11.47 -10.19
CA ARG A 115 -3.26 11.49 -8.87
C ARG A 115 -4.68 12.05 -8.94
N ALA A 116 -5.68 11.25 -8.54
CA ALA A 116 -7.06 11.71 -8.45
C ALA A 116 -7.23 12.74 -7.32
N PRO A 117 -8.10 13.76 -7.48
CA PRO A 117 -8.31 14.83 -6.52
C PRO A 117 -8.68 14.34 -5.12
N PHE A 118 -8.01 14.92 -4.09
CA PHE A 118 -8.26 14.61 -2.68
C PHE A 118 -9.29 15.55 -2.07
N GLY A 119 -10.19 14.99 -1.25
CA GLY A 119 -11.18 15.80 -0.52
C GLY A 119 -12.42 16.19 -1.35
N TYR A 120 -12.64 15.52 -2.46
CA TYR A 120 -13.82 15.70 -3.33
C TYR A 120 -14.62 14.40 -3.45
N TYR A 121 -15.95 14.53 -3.55
CA TYR A 121 -16.77 13.49 -4.14
C TYR A 121 -16.42 13.41 -5.62
N LYS A 122 -16.28 12.21 -6.11
CA LYS A 122 -15.90 11.95 -7.50
C LYS A 122 -16.85 10.93 -8.12
N GLU A 123 -17.33 11.22 -9.31
CA GLU A 123 -17.86 10.17 -10.17
C GLU A 123 -16.68 9.46 -10.84
N PHE A 124 -16.78 8.16 -11.04
CA PHE A 124 -15.80 7.40 -11.80
C PHE A 124 -16.42 6.21 -12.50
N GLU A 125 -15.81 5.85 -13.60
CA GLU A 125 -16.11 4.66 -14.40
C GLU A 125 -14.79 3.95 -14.68
N LEU A 126 -14.74 2.64 -14.52
CA LEU A 126 -13.58 1.84 -14.88
C LEU A 126 -13.98 0.50 -15.47
N LYS A 127 -13.10 -0.07 -16.29
CA LYS A 127 -13.22 -1.45 -16.77
C LYS A 127 -12.00 -2.24 -16.34
N CYS A 128 -12.17 -3.08 -15.33
CA CYS A 128 -11.12 -3.96 -14.83
C CYS A 128 -10.83 -5.08 -15.83
N LYS A 129 -9.56 -5.45 -15.98
CA LYS A 129 -9.15 -6.59 -16.79
C LYS A 129 -9.50 -7.90 -16.09
N GLY A 130 -9.64 -8.99 -16.88
CA GLY A 130 -10.04 -10.30 -16.37
C GLY A 130 -8.89 -11.30 -16.25
N HIS A 131 -7.75 -10.90 -15.69
CA HIS A 131 -6.62 -11.82 -15.43
C HIS A 131 -6.37 -12.01 -13.91
N PRO A 132 -5.67 -13.06 -13.46
CA PRO A 132 -5.55 -13.39 -12.04
C PRO A 132 -4.96 -12.31 -11.14
N LEU A 133 -4.14 -11.39 -11.71
CA LEU A 133 -3.51 -10.29 -10.98
C LEU A 133 -4.19 -8.94 -11.23
N SER A 134 -5.40 -8.94 -11.84
CA SER A 134 -6.10 -7.69 -12.13
C SER A 134 -6.67 -7.01 -10.89
N GLU A 135 -6.86 -7.76 -9.81
CA GLU A 135 -7.44 -7.29 -8.56
C GLU A 135 -6.60 -7.80 -7.38
N LEU A 136 -5.96 -6.90 -6.64
CA LEU A 136 -5.16 -7.25 -5.47
C LEU A 136 -5.44 -6.28 -4.33
N SER A 137 -5.70 -6.81 -3.12
CA SER A 137 -5.75 -6.01 -1.89
C SER A 137 -4.51 -6.25 -1.04
N ARG A 138 -3.97 -5.20 -0.42
CA ARG A 138 -2.84 -5.30 0.51
C ARG A 138 -3.03 -4.35 1.69
N SER A 139 -2.52 -4.79 2.86
CA SER A 139 -2.33 -3.94 4.04
C SER A 139 -0.85 -3.60 4.15
N ILE A 140 -0.53 -2.32 4.24
CA ILE A 140 0.84 -1.80 4.33
C ILE A 140 1.06 -1.31 5.76
N GLY A 141 2.24 -1.60 6.33
CA GLY A 141 2.57 -1.22 7.70
C GLY A 141 1.99 -2.14 8.78
N GLU A 142 1.12 -3.09 8.44
CA GLU A 142 0.75 -4.18 9.36
C GLU A 142 1.87 -5.22 9.34
N GLN A 143 2.54 -5.41 10.48
CA GLN A 143 3.42 -6.57 10.63
C GLN A 143 2.54 -7.83 10.53
N THR A 144 2.84 -8.69 9.57
CA THR A 144 2.15 -9.99 9.46
C THR A 144 2.28 -10.76 10.78
N ALA A 145 1.29 -11.59 11.10
CA ALA A 145 1.34 -12.41 12.32
C ALA A 145 2.63 -13.26 12.38
N GLU A 146 3.18 -13.65 11.23
CA GLU A 146 4.44 -14.36 11.09
C GLU A 146 5.66 -13.52 11.46
N GLU A 147 5.69 -12.23 11.08
CA GLU A 147 6.78 -11.32 11.49
C GLU A 147 6.71 -10.97 12.98
N LYS A 148 5.50 -10.86 13.55
CA LYS A 148 5.32 -10.70 15.00
C LYS A 148 5.79 -11.95 15.75
N SER A 149 5.45 -13.14 15.26
CA SER A 149 5.88 -14.42 15.83
C SER A 149 7.40 -14.58 15.78
N SER A 150 8.02 -14.31 14.63
CA SER A 150 9.48 -14.43 14.48
C SER A 150 10.24 -13.40 15.32
N LYS A 151 9.76 -12.14 15.42
CA LYS A 151 10.38 -11.13 16.31
C LYS A 151 10.23 -11.47 17.79
N LEU A 152 9.08 -12.02 18.21
CA LEU A 152 8.89 -12.52 19.57
C LEU A 152 9.82 -13.71 19.86
N PHE A 153 9.99 -14.62 18.92
CA PHE A 153 10.88 -15.78 19.06
C PHE A 153 12.35 -15.38 19.17
N ILE A 154 12.80 -14.46 18.31
CA ILE A 154 14.17 -13.90 18.35
C ILE A 154 14.41 -13.10 19.63
N SER A 155 13.42 -12.35 20.11
CA SER A 155 13.51 -11.60 21.38
C SER A 155 13.58 -12.58 22.58
N ALA A 156 12.80 -13.65 22.57
CA ALA A 156 12.84 -14.68 23.63
C ALA A 156 14.20 -15.39 23.67
N ILE A 157 14.79 -15.69 22.51
CA ILE A 157 16.14 -16.30 22.42
C ILE A 157 17.22 -15.35 22.94
N ARG A 158 17.10 -14.03 22.70
CA ARG A 158 18.06 -13.03 23.22
C ARG A 158 17.99 -12.84 24.72
N VAL A 159 16.85 -13.07 25.35
CA VAL A 159 16.69 -12.99 26.81
C VAL A 159 17.17 -14.26 27.51
N ALA A 160 17.26 -15.38 26.80
CA ALA A 160 17.63 -16.70 27.34
C ALA A 160 19.13 -17.06 27.18
N ALA A 161 20.04 -16.12 27.11
CA ALA A 161 21.50 -16.39 27.13
C ALA A 161 22.19 -15.57 28.22
N PRO A 162 23.22 -16.12 28.92
CA PRO A 162 23.78 -17.46 28.82
C PRO A 162 23.77 -18.21 30.17
N ILE A 163 23.37 -19.45 30.14
CA ILE A 163 23.77 -20.44 31.14
C ILE A 163 25.13 -20.96 30.70
N SER A 164 26.18 -20.77 31.54
CA SER A 164 27.50 -21.29 31.28
C SER A 164 27.46 -22.79 31.03
N PRO A 165 28.28 -23.36 30.14
CA PRO A 165 28.26 -24.77 29.85
C PRO A 165 28.69 -25.59 31.05
N ILE A 166 27.86 -26.51 31.48
CA ILE A 166 28.23 -27.59 32.41
C ILE A 166 29.11 -28.55 31.61
N PRO A 167 30.36 -28.86 32.03
CA PRO A 167 31.18 -29.83 31.30
C PRO A 167 30.64 -31.24 31.49
N GLY A 168 30.31 -31.90 30.38
CA GLY A 168 30.12 -33.34 30.32
C GLY A 168 28.77 -33.92 29.94
N THR A 169 27.98 -33.28 29.10
CA THR A 169 26.82 -33.95 28.48
C THR A 169 26.69 -33.62 27.00
N ASP A 170 27.07 -34.58 26.15
CA ASP A 170 26.78 -34.56 24.72
C ASP A 170 25.28 -34.80 24.48
N ILE A 171 24.54 -33.74 24.19
CA ILE A 171 23.14 -33.85 23.74
C ILE A 171 23.13 -33.86 22.21
N LYS A 172 22.97 -35.05 21.63
CA LYS A 172 22.62 -35.21 20.20
C LYS A 172 21.18 -34.79 20.00
N ILE A 173 20.96 -33.64 19.35
CA ILE A 173 19.63 -33.22 18.89
C ILE A 173 19.37 -33.94 17.55
N SER A 174 18.50 -34.93 17.56
CA SER A 174 17.96 -35.55 16.35
C SER A 174 16.85 -34.68 15.80
N MET A 175 17.05 -34.11 14.62
CA MET A 175 15.98 -33.45 13.85
C MET A 175 15.12 -34.55 13.18
N SER A 176 14.01 -34.93 13.79
CA SER A 176 12.95 -35.65 13.11
C SER A 176 12.03 -34.67 12.37
N ARG A 177 11.87 -34.93 11.06
CA ARG A 177 10.98 -34.23 10.15
C ARG A 177 9.54 -34.28 10.66
N LEU A 178 8.92 -33.12 10.88
CA LEU A 178 7.47 -33.00 10.99
C LEU A 178 6.92 -32.72 9.59
N CYS A 179 6.33 -33.75 8.97
CA CYS A 179 5.40 -33.61 7.85
C CYS A 179 4.04 -33.24 8.42
N PHE A 180 3.46 -32.18 7.91
CA PHE A 180 2.02 -31.88 8.07
C PHE A 180 1.27 -32.28 6.80
N PRO A 181 0.03 -32.79 6.96
CA PRO A 181 -0.85 -33.15 5.84
C PRO A 181 -1.41 -31.92 5.11
#